data_b830c7ee123550a7e45072dc2c6ba4d6
#
_entry.id   b830c7ee123550a7e45072dc2c6ba4d6
#
_cell.length_a   1.000
_cell.length_b   1.000
_cell.length_c   1.000
_cell.angle_alpha   90.00
_cell.angle_beta   90.00
_cell.angle_gamma   90.00
#
_symmetry.space_group_name_H-M   'P 1'
#
loop_
_entity.id
_entity.type
_entity.pdbx_description
1 polymer ?
#
loop_
_entity_poly.entity_id
_entity_poly.type
_entity_poly.pdbx_seq_one_letter_code
_entity_poly.pdbx_strand_id
1 'polypeptide(L)'
;MRLTTLCYLEQDGKYLMLHRIVKKNDVNKDKWIGIGGKFEPGESPEDCVLREAREETGFLLTSYRLRGIVTFLFNDQEAEYMFLYTADGFTGQPVSCDEGTLEWVPKEEIDRLNLWEGDRIFFRLMDEGEPFFSLKLHYYGNRLSEAVLNGVPMELLDVLDEGGDPSGLVRERSMVHERGDYHRTSHVWVVREKPDGSHEVLLQKRSSRKDSFAGCYDISSAGHIPAGDGYLQSAEQNRSLYNSLAEYMEKNPE
;
A
#
# COMPACT_ATOMS: atom_id res chain seq x y z
N MET A 1 -23.42 1.77 -0.56
CA MET A 1 -22.40 1.37 -1.54
C MET A 1 -22.27 2.50 -2.55
N ARG A 2 -21.07 3.03 -2.72
CA ARG A 2 -20.78 4.11 -3.66
C ARG A 2 -19.96 3.54 -4.81
N LEU A 3 -20.32 3.87 -6.05
CA LEU A 3 -19.57 3.52 -7.25
C LEU A 3 -18.96 4.79 -7.83
N THR A 4 -17.68 4.73 -8.17
CA THR A 4 -16.93 5.86 -8.74
C THR A 4 -15.95 5.37 -9.80
N THR A 5 -15.46 6.29 -10.62
CA THR A 5 -14.29 6.08 -11.48
C THR A 5 -13.11 6.88 -10.97
N LEU A 6 -11.91 6.40 -11.26
CA LEU A 6 -10.65 7.10 -11.05
C LEU A 6 -9.77 6.84 -12.27
N CYS A 7 -9.34 7.88 -12.97
CA CYS A 7 -8.60 7.78 -14.20
C CYS A 7 -7.33 8.62 -14.17
N TYR A 8 -6.22 8.02 -14.55
CA TYR A 8 -4.95 8.71 -14.75
C TYR A 8 -4.68 8.82 -16.24
N LEU A 9 -4.74 10.05 -16.79
CA LEU A 9 -4.35 10.32 -18.17
C LEU A 9 -2.82 10.33 -18.24
N GLU A 10 -2.28 9.66 -19.26
CA GLU A 10 -0.83 9.50 -19.44
C GLU A 10 -0.37 10.21 -20.72
N GLN A 11 0.67 11.03 -20.62
CA GLN A 11 1.33 11.65 -21.77
C GLN A 11 2.79 11.95 -21.44
N ASP A 12 3.70 11.60 -22.32
CA ASP A 12 5.13 11.94 -22.26
C ASP A 12 5.79 11.58 -20.90
N GLY A 13 5.45 10.39 -20.35
CA GLY A 13 5.98 9.92 -19.06
C GLY A 13 5.39 10.63 -17.83
N LYS A 14 4.25 11.30 -17.99
CA LYS A 14 3.56 12.04 -16.94
C LYS A 14 2.14 11.51 -16.75
N TYR A 15 1.62 11.70 -15.53
CA TYR A 15 0.19 11.58 -15.22
C TYR A 15 -0.45 12.97 -15.08
N LEU A 16 -1.67 13.13 -15.59
CA LEU A 16 -2.50 14.29 -15.24
C LEU A 16 -3.08 14.05 -13.86
N MET A 17 -2.69 14.89 -12.91
CA MET A 17 -3.09 14.83 -11.53
C MET A 17 -3.98 16.01 -11.15
N LEU A 18 -4.99 15.77 -10.32
CA LEU A 18 -5.86 16.78 -9.73
C LEU A 18 -5.45 17.04 -8.28
N HIS A 19 -4.99 18.25 -7.98
CA HIS A 19 -4.75 18.71 -6.60
C HIS A 19 -6.05 19.25 -6.00
N ARG A 20 -6.64 18.56 -5.04
CA ARG A 20 -7.95 18.85 -4.41
C ARG A 20 -7.83 19.95 -3.36
N ILE A 21 -8.00 21.21 -3.76
CA ILE A 21 -7.79 22.38 -2.85
C ILE A 21 -9.04 23.22 -2.62
N VAL A 22 -10.12 23.01 -3.38
CA VAL A 22 -11.28 23.92 -3.37
C VAL A 22 -12.30 23.57 -2.29
N LYS A 23 -12.68 22.31 -2.14
CA LYS A 23 -13.74 21.89 -1.21
C LYS A 23 -13.23 21.84 0.24
N LYS A 24 -13.89 22.55 1.18
CA LYS A 24 -13.48 22.61 2.61
C LYS A 24 -13.70 21.30 3.37
N ASN A 25 -14.77 20.55 3.07
CA ASN A 25 -15.16 19.31 3.75
C ASN A 25 -14.99 18.11 2.79
N ASP A 26 -13.78 17.97 2.26
CA ASP A 26 -13.41 16.89 1.36
C ASP A 26 -12.44 15.93 2.07
N VAL A 27 -12.74 14.64 2.03
CA VAL A 27 -11.82 13.59 2.54
C VAL A 27 -10.49 13.63 1.79
N ASN A 28 -10.51 14.07 0.52
CA ASN A 28 -9.34 14.22 -0.33
C ASN A 28 -8.72 15.65 -0.27
N LYS A 29 -9.09 16.46 0.71
CA LYS A 29 -8.54 17.82 0.83
C LYS A 29 -7.02 17.80 0.87
N ASP A 30 -6.41 18.63 0.01
CA ASP A 30 -4.96 18.75 -0.18
C ASP A 30 -4.27 17.47 -0.71
N LYS A 31 -5.05 16.51 -1.21
CA LYS A 31 -4.53 15.30 -1.86
C LYS A 31 -4.42 15.51 -3.37
N TRP A 32 -3.46 14.80 -3.95
CA TRP A 32 -3.33 14.63 -5.39
C TRP A 32 -3.96 13.32 -5.80
N ILE A 33 -4.94 13.37 -6.68
CA ILE A 33 -5.69 12.20 -7.13
C ILE A 33 -5.82 12.18 -8.66
N GLY A 34 -6.36 11.12 -9.22
CA GLY A 34 -6.75 11.05 -10.63
C GLY A 34 -8.07 11.81 -10.90
N ILE A 35 -8.45 11.82 -12.16
CA ILE A 35 -9.69 12.36 -12.66
C ILE A 35 -10.82 11.35 -12.44
N GLY A 36 -12.01 11.79 -12.06
CA GLY A 36 -13.14 10.88 -11.92
C GLY A 36 -14.16 11.31 -10.89
N GLY A 37 -15.25 10.58 -10.83
CA GLY A 37 -16.37 10.91 -9.97
C GLY A 37 -17.37 9.78 -9.83
N LYS A 38 -18.57 10.15 -9.36
CA LYS A 38 -19.64 9.20 -9.06
C LYS A 38 -20.42 8.84 -10.31
N PHE A 39 -20.87 7.60 -10.36
CA PHE A 39 -21.81 7.15 -11.40
C PHE A 39 -23.12 7.92 -11.31
N GLU A 40 -23.63 8.28 -12.47
CA GLU A 40 -25.02 8.69 -12.63
C GLU A 40 -25.95 7.48 -12.87
N PRO A 41 -27.25 7.62 -12.63
CA PRO A 41 -28.18 6.52 -12.84
C PRO A 41 -28.16 5.97 -14.28
N GLY A 42 -27.82 4.69 -14.42
CA GLY A 42 -27.78 3.99 -15.71
C GLY A 42 -26.42 4.00 -16.41
N GLU A 43 -25.41 4.67 -15.87
CA GLU A 43 -24.07 4.65 -16.43
C GLU A 43 -23.37 3.31 -16.24
N SER A 44 -22.62 2.88 -17.24
CA SER A 44 -21.55 1.92 -17.13
C SER A 44 -20.28 2.58 -16.58
N PRO A 45 -19.25 1.81 -16.14
CA PRO A 45 -17.96 2.39 -15.76
C PRO A 45 -17.32 3.23 -16.89
N GLU A 46 -17.50 2.80 -18.12
CA GLU A 46 -17.00 3.51 -19.33
C GLU A 46 -17.75 4.83 -19.54
N ASP A 47 -19.07 4.84 -19.40
CA ASP A 47 -19.85 6.07 -19.56
C ASP A 47 -19.42 7.11 -18.51
N CYS A 48 -19.27 6.68 -17.26
CA CYS A 48 -18.83 7.55 -16.16
C CYS A 48 -17.43 8.12 -16.39
N VAL A 49 -16.43 7.30 -16.72
CA VAL A 49 -15.06 7.79 -16.91
C VAL A 49 -14.95 8.74 -18.10
N LEU A 50 -15.70 8.50 -19.17
CA LEU A 50 -15.72 9.37 -20.35
C LEU A 50 -16.38 10.73 -20.04
N ARG A 51 -17.48 10.74 -19.30
CA ARG A 51 -18.16 11.96 -18.86
C ARG A 51 -17.28 12.78 -17.93
N GLU A 52 -16.79 12.17 -16.85
CA GLU A 52 -15.96 12.83 -15.83
C GLU A 52 -14.67 13.41 -16.44
N ALA A 53 -13.97 12.65 -17.29
CA ALA A 53 -12.78 13.14 -17.97
C ALA A 53 -13.08 14.38 -18.83
N ARG A 54 -14.21 14.38 -19.52
CA ARG A 54 -14.63 15.53 -20.32
C ARG A 54 -14.98 16.75 -19.46
N GLU A 55 -15.72 16.54 -18.37
CA GLU A 55 -16.19 17.60 -17.47
C GLU A 55 -15.03 18.24 -16.70
N GLU A 56 -14.14 17.43 -16.13
CA GLU A 56 -13.05 17.92 -15.29
C GLU A 56 -11.85 18.46 -16.10
N THR A 57 -11.60 17.90 -17.29
CA THR A 57 -10.38 18.22 -18.06
C THR A 57 -10.62 18.85 -19.42
N GLY A 58 -11.82 18.72 -20.00
CA GLY A 58 -12.13 19.07 -21.40
C GLY A 58 -11.62 18.04 -22.41
N PHE A 59 -10.95 16.97 -22.00
CA PHE A 59 -10.45 15.94 -22.89
C PHE A 59 -11.50 14.87 -23.18
N LEU A 60 -11.51 14.42 -24.43
CA LEU A 60 -12.29 13.28 -24.91
C LEU A 60 -11.34 12.08 -25.01
N LEU A 61 -11.52 11.09 -24.15
CA LEU A 61 -10.70 9.88 -24.16
C LEU A 61 -10.98 9.05 -25.42
N THR A 62 -9.92 8.64 -26.11
CA THR A 62 -9.97 7.81 -27.33
C THR A 62 -9.29 6.45 -27.15
N SER A 63 -8.39 6.34 -26.16
CA SER A 63 -7.75 5.09 -25.73
C SER A 63 -7.66 5.10 -24.21
N TYR A 64 -8.29 4.13 -23.58
CA TYR A 64 -8.32 3.97 -22.11
C TYR A 64 -8.47 2.51 -21.74
N ARG A 65 -8.03 2.17 -20.54
CA ARG A 65 -8.01 0.78 -20.07
C ARG A 65 -8.40 0.71 -18.59
N LEU A 66 -9.33 -0.19 -18.27
CA LEU A 66 -9.62 -0.57 -16.88
C LEU A 66 -8.43 -1.36 -16.31
N ARG A 67 -7.83 -0.86 -15.23
CA ARG A 67 -6.66 -1.46 -14.57
C ARG A 67 -7.04 -2.32 -13.37
N GLY A 68 -8.11 -1.96 -12.68
CA GLY A 68 -8.55 -2.69 -11.51
C GLY A 68 -9.77 -2.07 -10.85
N ILE A 69 -10.16 -2.69 -9.74
CA ILE A 69 -11.20 -2.16 -8.83
C ILE A 69 -10.54 -1.94 -7.47
N VAL A 70 -10.59 -0.68 -7.00
CA VAL A 70 -10.12 -0.31 -5.67
C VAL A 70 -11.32 -0.17 -4.75
N THR A 71 -11.38 -0.98 -3.70
CA THR A 71 -12.36 -0.85 -2.62
C THR A 71 -11.77 0.05 -1.54
N PHE A 72 -12.27 1.26 -1.44
CA PHE A 72 -11.84 2.25 -0.46
C PHE A 72 -12.80 2.31 0.72
N LEU A 73 -12.27 2.12 1.93
CA LEU A 73 -13.01 2.25 3.18
C LEU A 73 -12.35 3.35 4.02
N PHE A 74 -13.17 4.28 4.50
CA PHE A 74 -12.69 5.38 5.33
C PHE A 74 -13.46 5.39 6.65
N ASN A 75 -12.77 5.10 7.75
CA ASN A 75 -13.39 4.87 9.06
C ASN A 75 -14.49 3.78 8.93
N ASP A 76 -15.63 4.01 9.56
CA ASP A 76 -16.80 3.12 9.51
C ASP A 76 -17.82 3.56 8.46
N GLN A 77 -17.39 4.33 7.45
CA GLN A 77 -18.28 4.81 6.39
C GLN A 77 -18.58 3.71 5.36
N GLU A 78 -19.54 4.00 4.51
CA GLU A 78 -19.91 3.13 3.39
C GLU A 78 -18.75 2.96 2.41
N ALA A 79 -18.52 1.71 1.99
CA ALA A 79 -17.46 1.39 1.03
C ALA A 79 -17.67 2.09 -0.31
N GLU A 80 -16.59 2.61 -0.87
CA GLU A 80 -16.51 3.14 -2.21
C GLU A 80 -15.74 2.16 -3.11
N TYR A 81 -16.35 1.80 -4.24
CA TYR A 81 -15.74 0.95 -5.25
C TYR A 81 -15.33 1.82 -6.44
N MET A 82 -14.04 2.07 -6.56
CA MET A 82 -13.45 2.89 -7.61
C MET A 82 -13.01 2.01 -8.77
N PHE A 83 -13.55 2.24 -9.96
CA PHE A 83 -13.07 1.65 -11.20
C PHE A 83 -11.87 2.44 -11.67
N LEU A 84 -10.69 1.83 -11.54
CA LEU A 84 -9.42 2.47 -11.82
C LEU A 84 -9.05 2.33 -13.30
N TYR A 85 -8.87 3.45 -13.98
CA TYR A 85 -8.50 3.52 -15.40
C TYR A 85 -7.15 4.21 -15.60
N THR A 86 -6.50 3.88 -16.70
CA THR A 86 -5.48 4.71 -17.34
C THR A 86 -5.94 5.07 -18.74
N ALA A 87 -5.55 6.24 -19.25
CA ALA A 87 -5.87 6.70 -20.61
C ALA A 87 -4.63 7.31 -21.25
N ASP A 88 -4.21 6.75 -22.39
CA ASP A 88 -3.04 7.16 -23.18
C ASP A 88 -3.40 7.80 -24.52
N GLY A 89 -4.69 7.88 -24.84
CA GLY A 89 -5.21 8.55 -26.02
C GLY A 89 -6.38 9.47 -25.66
N PHE A 90 -6.25 10.75 -26.03
CA PHE A 90 -7.30 11.75 -25.81
C PHE A 90 -7.16 12.92 -26.79
N THR A 91 -8.25 13.63 -27.02
CA THR A 91 -8.33 14.84 -27.87
C THR A 91 -9.07 15.95 -27.12
N GLY A 92 -9.03 17.16 -27.62
CA GLY A 92 -9.70 18.31 -26.99
C GLY A 92 -8.71 19.34 -26.47
N GLN A 93 -9.23 20.29 -25.72
CA GLN A 93 -8.44 21.36 -25.10
C GLN A 93 -8.69 21.35 -23.60
N PRO A 94 -7.67 21.57 -22.77
CA PRO A 94 -7.83 21.59 -21.33
C PRO A 94 -8.75 22.72 -20.90
N VAL A 95 -9.60 22.44 -19.92
CA VAL A 95 -10.46 23.42 -19.24
C VAL A 95 -10.03 23.58 -17.78
N SER A 96 -10.49 24.64 -17.12
CA SER A 96 -10.29 24.77 -15.69
C SER A 96 -11.18 23.80 -14.94
N CYS A 97 -10.64 23.11 -13.95
CA CYS A 97 -11.39 22.22 -13.08
C CYS A 97 -11.91 22.98 -11.85
N ASP A 98 -13.20 22.85 -11.56
CA ASP A 98 -13.83 23.51 -10.41
C ASP A 98 -13.46 22.84 -9.05
N GLU A 99 -12.85 21.67 -9.07
CA GLU A 99 -12.50 20.90 -7.87
C GLU A 99 -11.07 21.12 -7.38
N GLY A 100 -10.20 21.68 -8.23
CA GLY A 100 -8.81 21.91 -7.90
C GLY A 100 -7.96 22.35 -9.08
N THR A 101 -6.66 22.11 -8.99
CA THR A 101 -5.69 22.43 -10.03
C THR A 101 -5.24 21.16 -10.72
N LEU A 102 -5.29 21.16 -12.06
CA LEU A 102 -4.77 20.07 -12.90
C LEU A 102 -3.31 20.34 -13.24
N GLU A 103 -2.48 19.32 -13.08
CA GLU A 103 -1.04 19.39 -13.40
C GLU A 103 -0.52 18.08 -14.00
N TRP A 104 0.33 18.21 -15.01
CA TRP A 104 1.06 17.08 -15.58
C TRP A 104 2.32 16.79 -14.75
N VAL A 105 2.26 15.77 -13.91
CA VAL A 105 3.33 15.38 -12.99
C VAL A 105 4.13 14.22 -13.58
N PRO A 106 5.49 14.33 -13.66
CA PRO A 106 6.34 13.21 -14.04
C PRO A 106 6.10 11.98 -13.15
N LYS A 107 6.08 10.77 -13.74
CA LYS A 107 5.81 9.53 -13.00
C LYS A 107 6.79 9.32 -11.85
N GLU A 108 8.05 9.68 -12.04
CA GLU A 108 9.11 9.61 -11.02
C GLU A 108 8.93 10.60 -9.85
N GLU A 109 8.05 11.60 -10.00
CA GLU A 109 7.76 12.58 -8.94
C GLU A 109 6.47 12.28 -8.18
N ILE A 110 5.65 11.34 -8.64
CA ILE A 110 4.37 10.97 -8.02
C ILE A 110 4.54 10.64 -6.53
N ASP A 111 5.62 9.97 -6.18
CA ASP A 111 5.93 9.58 -4.80
C ASP A 111 6.19 10.75 -3.84
N ARG A 112 6.46 11.94 -4.37
CA ARG A 112 6.67 13.17 -3.57
C ARG A 112 5.38 13.91 -3.26
N LEU A 113 4.30 13.54 -3.94
CA LEU A 113 3.00 14.19 -3.76
C LEU A 113 2.31 13.74 -2.46
N ASN A 114 1.43 14.59 -1.96
CA ASN A 114 0.54 14.23 -0.84
C ASN A 114 -0.59 13.31 -1.35
N LEU A 115 -0.29 12.02 -1.47
CA LEU A 115 -1.22 10.95 -1.86
C LEU A 115 -1.83 10.28 -0.62
N TRP A 116 -2.82 9.43 -0.84
CA TRP A 116 -3.11 8.34 0.08
C TRP A 116 -2.01 7.29 -0.01
N GLU A 117 -1.55 6.74 1.11
CA GLU A 117 -0.45 5.77 1.08
C GLU A 117 -0.78 4.52 0.25
N GLY A 118 -2.05 4.10 0.23
CA GLY A 118 -2.50 2.98 -0.60
C GLY A 118 -2.49 3.27 -2.11
N ASP A 119 -2.54 4.55 -2.52
CA ASP A 119 -2.49 4.90 -3.95
C ASP A 119 -1.13 4.53 -4.54
N ARG A 120 -0.06 4.59 -3.76
CA ARG A 120 1.28 4.16 -4.16
C ARG A 120 1.31 2.68 -4.55
N ILE A 121 0.46 1.85 -3.92
CA ILE A 121 0.35 0.42 -4.25
C ILE A 121 -0.17 0.25 -5.67
N PHE A 122 -1.27 0.92 -6.04
CA PHE A 122 -1.80 0.76 -7.39
C PHE A 122 -0.94 1.46 -8.45
N PHE A 123 -0.25 2.58 -8.14
CA PHE A 123 0.72 3.16 -9.06
C PHE A 123 1.82 2.15 -9.40
N ARG A 124 2.40 1.49 -8.39
CA ARG A 124 3.40 0.45 -8.61
C ARG A 124 2.85 -0.70 -9.45
N LEU A 125 1.67 -1.22 -9.14
CA LEU A 125 1.04 -2.30 -9.93
C LEU A 125 0.81 -1.90 -11.39
N MET A 126 0.44 -0.63 -11.63
CA MET A 126 0.30 -0.11 -12.99
C MET A 126 1.63 -0.02 -13.72
N ASP A 127 2.69 0.43 -13.06
CA ASP A 127 4.05 0.55 -13.63
C ASP A 127 4.69 -0.82 -13.87
N GLU A 128 4.45 -1.81 -13.02
CA GLU A 128 4.85 -3.21 -13.20
C GLU A 128 4.06 -3.91 -14.33
N GLY A 129 3.02 -3.27 -14.84
CA GLY A 129 2.22 -3.78 -15.97
C GLY A 129 1.19 -4.82 -15.57
N GLU A 130 0.81 -4.90 -14.30
CA GLU A 130 -0.26 -5.82 -13.86
C GLU A 130 -1.52 -5.61 -14.70
N PRO A 131 -2.07 -6.68 -15.32
CA PRO A 131 -3.14 -6.54 -16.30
C PRO A 131 -4.47 -6.09 -15.70
N PHE A 132 -4.81 -6.62 -14.52
CA PHE A 132 -6.01 -6.28 -13.75
C PHE A 132 -5.84 -6.74 -12.30
N PHE A 133 -6.29 -5.94 -11.35
CA PHE A 133 -6.24 -6.28 -9.93
C PHE A 133 -7.48 -5.81 -9.16
N SER A 134 -7.73 -6.47 -8.03
CA SER A 134 -8.65 -6.01 -6.98
C SER A 134 -7.83 -5.59 -5.76
N LEU A 135 -7.96 -4.34 -5.36
CA LEU A 135 -7.22 -3.78 -4.21
C LEU A 135 -8.21 -3.22 -3.20
N LYS A 136 -8.21 -3.74 -1.98
CA LYS A 136 -8.98 -3.19 -0.86
C LYS A 136 -8.04 -2.38 0.03
N LEU A 137 -8.44 -1.15 0.34
CA LEU A 137 -7.72 -0.22 1.20
C LEU A 137 -8.65 0.27 2.30
N HIS A 138 -8.26 0.10 3.55
CA HIS A 138 -9.03 0.59 4.68
C HIS A 138 -8.21 1.59 5.49
N TYR A 139 -8.81 2.73 5.75
CA TYR A 139 -8.20 3.84 6.49
C TYR A 139 -8.98 4.19 7.74
N TYR A 140 -8.25 4.49 8.81
CA TYR A 140 -8.77 5.22 9.97
C TYR A 140 -8.06 6.59 10.03
N GLY A 141 -8.82 7.66 9.79
CA GLY A 141 -8.23 8.95 9.49
C GLY A 141 -7.28 8.87 8.29
N ASN A 142 -6.07 9.38 8.42
CA ASN A 142 -5.06 9.30 7.35
C ASN A 142 -4.20 8.03 7.39
N ARG A 143 -4.43 7.14 8.36
CA ARG A 143 -3.63 5.93 8.56
C ARG A 143 -4.20 4.76 7.78
N LEU A 144 -3.41 4.17 6.89
CA LEU A 144 -3.72 2.91 6.22
C LEU A 144 -3.67 1.77 7.25
N SER A 145 -4.80 1.10 7.48
CA SER A 145 -4.94 0.02 8.47
C SER A 145 -4.99 -1.36 7.86
N GLU A 146 -5.45 -1.47 6.61
CA GLU A 146 -5.52 -2.73 5.89
C GLU A 146 -5.31 -2.49 4.39
N ALA A 147 -4.55 -3.36 3.75
CA ALA A 147 -4.45 -3.48 2.32
C ALA A 147 -4.55 -4.96 1.92
N VAL A 148 -5.42 -5.26 0.94
CA VAL A 148 -5.63 -6.62 0.44
C VAL A 148 -5.57 -6.60 -1.08
N LEU A 149 -4.61 -7.31 -1.66
CA LEU A 149 -4.43 -7.42 -3.11
C LEU A 149 -4.91 -8.78 -3.60
N ASN A 150 -5.90 -8.79 -4.51
CA ASN A 150 -6.45 -10.01 -5.10
C ASN A 150 -6.89 -11.06 -4.03
N GLY A 151 -7.45 -10.57 -2.91
CA GLY A 151 -7.88 -11.40 -1.80
C GLY A 151 -6.77 -11.82 -0.82
N VAL A 152 -5.52 -11.42 -1.07
CA VAL A 152 -4.38 -11.73 -0.19
C VAL A 152 -4.02 -10.49 0.63
N PRO A 153 -4.04 -10.57 1.98
CA PRO A 153 -3.59 -9.47 2.84
C PRO A 153 -2.13 -9.10 2.57
N MET A 154 -1.85 -7.80 2.49
CA MET A 154 -0.50 -7.27 2.36
C MET A 154 0.08 -6.98 3.75
N GLU A 155 1.38 -7.18 3.90
CA GLU A 155 2.09 -6.83 5.14
C GLU A 155 2.32 -5.32 5.20
N LEU A 156 1.72 -4.68 6.20
CA LEU A 156 1.86 -3.25 6.45
C LEU A 156 2.79 -3.01 7.65
N LEU A 157 3.68 -2.02 7.52
CA LEU A 157 4.65 -1.66 8.55
C LEU A 157 4.52 -0.18 8.92
N ASP A 158 4.70 0.12 10.21
CA ASP A 158 4.87 1.50 10.67
C ASP A 158 6.21 2.04 10.19
N VAL A 159 6.18 3.18 9.50
CA VAL A 159 7.39 3.93 9.15
C VAL A 159 7.82 4.77 10.35
N LEU A 160 9.10 4.68 10.69
CA LEU A 160 9.70 5.45 11.78
C LEU A 160 10.46 6.66 11.23
N ASP A 161 10.65 7.66 12.08
CA ASP A 161 11.58 8.75 11.84
C ASP A 161 13.03 8.35 12.18
N GLU A 162 13.97 9.25 12.01
CA GLU A 162 15.39 9.02 12.34
C GLU A 162 15.63 8.79 13.85
N GLY A 163 14.73 9.23 14.71
CA GLY A 163 14.76 9.00 16.15
C GLY A 163 14.24 7.63 16.56
N GLY A 164 13.59 6.90 15.63
CA GLY A 164 12.95 5.61 15.90
C GLY A 164 11.52 5.72 16.40
N ASP A 165 10.94 6.91 16.36
CA ASP A 165 9.56 7.15 16.75
C ASP A 165 8.61 6.98 15.54
N PRO A 166 7.34 6.52 15.73
CA PRO A 166 6.39 6.39 14.65
C PRO A 166 6.11 7.73 13.95
N SER A 167 6.36 7.82 12.65
CA SER A 167 6.09 9.00 11.83
C SER A 167 4.60 9.25 11.59
N GLY A 168 3.74 8.28 11.92
CA GLY A 168 2.32 8.26 11.59
C GLY A 168 2.00 7.65 10.22
N LEU A 169 3.01 7.37 9.40
CA LEU A 169 2.85 6.71 8.11
C LEU A 169 2.87 5.19 8.26
N VAL A 170 2.07 4.53 7.44
CA VAL A 170 2.03 3.07 7.32
C VAL A 170 2.18 2.72 5.85
N ARG A 171 3.15 1.85 5.53
CA ARG A 171 3.42 1.42 4.16
C ARG A 171 3.45 -0.09 4.03
N GLU A 172 3.21 -0.54 2.81
CA GLU A 172 3.41 -1.94 2.45
C GLU A 172 4.91 -2.30 2.53
N ARG A 173 5.20 -3.51 3.00
CA ARG A 173 6.54 -4.00 3.33
C ARG A 173 7.56 -3.84 2.21
N SER A 174 7.22 -4.19 0.96
CA SER A 174 8.17 -4.11 -0.15
C SER A 174 8.57 -2.67 -0.43
N MET A 175 7.63 -1.74 -0.32
CA MET A 175 7.87 -0.31 -0.48
C MET A 175 8.75 0.25 0.65
N VAL A 176 8.54 -0.19 1.90
CA VAL A 176 9.39 0.17 3.03
C VAL A 176 10.84 -0.22 2.77
N HIS A 177 11.06 -1.45 2.26
CA HIS A 177 12.41 -1.95 1.97
C HIS A 177 13.05 -1.25 0.76
N GLU A 178 12.29 -1.03 -0.31
CA GLU A 178 12.76 -0.37 -1.52
C GLU A 178 13.20 1.07 -1.25
N ARG A 179 12.45 1.79 -0.41
CA ARG A 179 12.74 3.18 -0.03
C ARG A 179 13.81 3.29 1.05
N GLY A 180 14.12 2.20 1.75
CA GLY A 180 15.01 2.21 2.91
C GLY A 180 14.39 2.88 4.13
N ASP A 181 13.06 2.87 4.25
CA ASP A 181 12.36 3.46 5.39
C ASP A 181 12.69 2.70 6.69
N TYR A 182 12.88 3.42 7.77
CA TYR A 182 13.03 2.82 9.10
C TYR A 182 11.73 2.16 9.54
N HIS A 183 11.83 0.95 10.05
CA HIS A 183 10.71 0.18 10.55
C HIS A 183 11.14 -0.74 11.70
N ARG A 184 10.18 -1.26 12.46
CA ARG A 184 10.46 -2.10 13.62
C ARG A 184 10.59 -3.56 13.25
N THR A 185 11.55 -4.22 13.90
CA THR A 185 11.69 -5.67 13.89
C THR A 185 11.75 -6.21 15.32
N SER A 186 11.32 -7.44 15.53
CA SER A 186 11.48 -8.16 16.79
C SER A 186 12.49 -9.29 16.60
N HIS A 187 13.39 -9.43 17.58
CA HIS A 187 14.40 -10.48 17.63
C HIS A 187 14.19 -11.31 18.90
N VAL A 188 13.98 -12.61 18.74
CA VAL A 188 13.81 -13.54 19.85
C VAL A 188 15.02 -14.48 19.88
N TRP A 189 15.71 -14.50 21.01
CA TRP A 189 16.82 -15.40 21.27
C TRP A 189 16.36 -16.51 22.21
N VAL A 190 16.48 -17.76 21.79
CA VAL A 190 16.23 -18.94 22.62
C VAL A 190 17.54 -19.37 23.22
N VAL A 191 17.63 -19.32 24.54
CA VAL A 191 18.85 -19.65 25.28
C VAL A 191 18.56 -20.79 26.26
N ARG A 192 19.44 -21.79 26.30
CA ARG A 192 19.40 -22.89 27.26
C ARG A 192 20.64 -22.85 28.14
N GLU A 193 20.45 -22.94 29.47
CA GLU A 193 21.52 -23.13 30.43
C GLU A 193 21.87 -24.62 30.55
N LYS A 194 23.15 -24.94 30.47
CA LYS A 194 23.67 -26.31 30.68
C LYS A 194 23.98 -26.59 32.15
N PRO A 195 24.07 -27.87 32.54
CA PRO A 195 24.44 -28.28 33.90
C PRO A 195 25.79 -27.74 34.38
N ASP A 196 26.70 -27.40 33.48
CA ASP A 196 28.01 -26.81 33.79
C ASP A 196 28.00 -25.29 33.92
N GLY A 197 26.81 -24.65 33.82
CA GLY A 197 26.64 -23.23 33.90
C GLY A 197 26.90 -22.47 32.57
N SER A 198 27.30 -23.18 31.51
CA SER A 198 27.43 -22.59 30.16
C SER A 198 26.06 -22.41 29.50
N HIS A 199 25.98 -21.50 28.50
CA HIS A 199 24.75 -21.23 27.76
C HIS A 199 24.89 -21.67 26.30
N GLU A 200 23.82 -22.20 25.77
CA GLU A 200 23.65 -22.48 24.34
C GLU A 200 22.59 -21.56 23.77
N VAL A 201 22.80 -21.11 22.53
CA VAL A 201 21.85 -20.29 21.79
C VAL A 201 21.38 -21.06 20.57
N LEU A 202 20.06 -21.16 20.40
CA LEU A 202 19.48 -21.73 19.20
C LEU A 202 19.63 -20.76 18.03
N LEU A 203 20.27 -21.18 16.95
CA LEU A 203 20.35 -20.46 15.69
C LEU A 203 19.54 -21.20 14.63
N GLN A 204 18.81 -20.44 13.80
CA GLN A 204 18.18 -20.99 12.61
C GLN A 204 19.11 -20.85 11.39
N LYS A 205 19.12 -21.86 10.53
CA LYS A 205 19.69 -21.72 9.20
C LYS A 205 18.60 -21.27 8.23
N ARG A 206 18.77 -20.11 7.64
CA ARG A 206 17.79 -19.54 6.70
C ARG A 206 17.64 -20.45 5.49
N SER A 207 16.39 -20.59 5.01
CA SER A 207 16.09 -21.34 3.79
C SER A 207 16.85 -20.80 2.59
N SER A 208 17.31 -21.72 1.72
CA SER A 208 17.92 -21.38 0.43
C SER A 208 16.96 -20.65 -0.54
N ARG A 209 15.66 -20.60 -0.20
CA ARG A 209 14.61 -19.91 -1.00
C ARG A 209 14.34 -18.48 -0.54
N LYS A 210 15.05 -17.96 0.47
CA LYS A 210 14.90 -16.59 0.94
C LYS A 210 15.59 -15.61 -0.01
N ASP A 211 14.97 -14.46 -0.26
CA ASP A 211 15.47 -13.42 -1.17
C ASP A 211 16.77 -12.78 -0.66
N SER A 212 16.98 -12.75 0.66
CA SER A 212 18.16 -12.16 1.28
C SER A 212 18.82 -13.13 2.26
N PHE A 213 20.16 -13.16 2.31
CA PHE A 213 20.98 -13.97 3.22
C PHE A 213 20.57 -15.45 3.24
N ALA A 214 20.25 -16.02 2.07
CA ALA A 214 19.90 -17.43 1.91
C ALA A 214 21.01 -18.35 2.43
N GLY A 215 20.66 -19.36 3.23
CA GLY A 215 21.59 -20.33 3.80
C GLY A 215 22.49 -19.83 4.92
N CYS A 216 22.43 -18.54 5.29
CA CYS A 216 23.15 -17.99 6.44
C CYS A 216 22.49 -18.42 7.76
N TYR A 217 23.29 -18.42 8.83
CA TYR A 217 22.74 -18.54 10.17
C TYR A 217 22.12 -17.21 10.61
N ASP A 218 21.02 -17.29 11.33
CA ASP A 218 20.26 -16.19 11.86
C ASP A 218 19.86 -16.46 13.30
N ILE A 219 19.35 -15.48 14.00
CA ILE A 219 18.83 -15.61 15.36
C ILE A 219 17.71 -16.64 15.42
N SER A 220 17.30 -17.03 16.63
CA SER A 220 16.29 -18.07 16.82
C SER A 220 14.98 -17.77 16.10
N SER A 221 14.49 -16.53 16.21
CA SER A 221 13.34 -16.03 15.43
C SER A 221 13.46 -14.52 15.22
N ALA A 222 13.19 -14.07 14.01
CA ALA A 222 13.11 -12.65 13.65
C ALA A 222 11.89 -12.41 12.77
N GLY A 223 11.27 -11.23 12.94
CA GLY A 223 10.15 -10.81 12.12
C GLY A 223 9.96 -9.30 12.17
N HIS A 224 9.30 -8.76 11.15
CA HIS A 224 8.80 -7.39 11.20
C HIS A 224 7.70 -7.30 12.25
N ILE A 225 7.53 -6.11 12.80
CA ILE A 225 6.39 -5.80 13.67
C ILE A 225 5.32 -5.19 12.77
N PRO A 226 4.16 -5.85 12.61
CA PRO A 226 3.06 -5.31 11.82
C PRO A 226 2.64 -3.92 12.32
N ALA A 227 2.11 -3.12 11.40
CA ALA A 227 1.66 -1.77 11.72
C ALA A 227 0.59 -1.78 12.83
N GLY A 228 0.85 -1.02 13.90
CA GLY A 228 -0.02 -0.93 15.07
C GLY A 228 0.26 -1.95 16.17
N ASP A 229 1.03 -3.00 15.90
CA ASP A 229 1.39 -3.99 16.91
C ASP A 229 2.50 -3.49 17.84
N GLY A 230 2.46 -3.96 19.09
CA GLY A 230 3.55 -3.77 20.06
C GLY A 230 4.62 -4.85 19.96
N TYR A 231 5.81 -4.60 20.53
CA TYR A 231 6.92 -5.56 20.54
C TYR A 231 6.53 -6.91 21.18
N LEU A 232 5.82 -6.88 22.31
CA LEU A 232 5.39 -8.10 23.02
C LEU A 232 4.37 -8.90 22.20
N GLN A 233 3.37 -8.22 21.62
CA GLN A 233 2.36 -8.85 20.77
C GLN A 233 2.99 -9.53 19.57
N SER A 234 3.89 -8.85 18.87
CA SER A 234 4.63 -9.42 17.74
C SER A 234 5.52 -10.60 18.14
N ALA A 235 6.20 -10.51 19.29
CA ALA A 235 6.99 -11.60 19.83
C ALA A 235 6.13 -12.81 20.22
N GLU A 236 4.91 -12.60 20.73
CA GLU A 236 3.97 -13.66 21.09
C GLU A 236 3.34 -14.32 19.85
N GLN A 237 3.06 -13.57 18.79
CA GLN A 237 2.62 -14.14 17.51
C GLN A 237 3.71 -15.04 16.90
N ASN A 238 4.98 -14.67 17.06
CA ASN A 238 6.11 -15.51 16.72
C ASN A 238 6.30 -16.70 17.70
N ARG A 239 5.59 -16.72 18.84
CA ARG A 239 5.66 -17.76 19.88
C ARG A 239 5.12 -19.12 19.43
N SER A 240 4.24 -19.19 18.46
CA SER A 240 3.80 -20.47 17.90
C SER A 240 4.96 -21.20 17.21
N LEU A 241 5.83 -20.44 16.55
CA LEU A 241 7.10 -20.92 16.02
C LEU A 241 8.04 -21.31 17.18
N TYR A 242 8.07 -20.53 18.24
CA TYR A 242 8.83 -20.75 19.45
C TYR A 242 8.42 -22.04 20.17
N ASN A 243 7.12 -22.29 20.37
CA ASN A 243 6.65 -23.51 21.02
C ASN A 243 7.02 -24.76 20.20
N SER A 244 6.91 -24.70 18.88
CA SER A 244 7.36 -25.78 17.98
C SER A 244 8.88 -26.00 18.06
N LEU A 245 9.66 -24.95 18.21
CA LEU A 245 11.12 -25.00 18.38
C LEU A 245 11.51 -25.51 19.77
N ALA A 246 10.82 -25.08 20.82
CA ALA A 246 11.03 -25.56 22.20
C ALA A 246 10.71 -27.07 22.31
N GLU A 247 9.58 -27.52 21.75
CA GLU A 247 9.24 -28.93 21.65
C GLU A 247 10.28 -29.74 20.85
N TYR A 248 10.82 -29.16 19.78
CA TYR A 248 11.88 -29.79 19.01
C TYR A 248 13.15 -29.95 19.85
N MET A 249 13.54 -28.92 20.63
CA MET A 249 14.73 -28.99 21.52
C MET A 249 14.55 -30.00 22.66
N GLU A 250 13.33 -30.10 23.23
CA GLU A 250 13.02 -31.11 24.24
C GLU A 250 13.11 -32.57 23.70
N LYS A 251 12.70 -32.74 22.45
CA LYS A 251 12.74 -34.05 21.78
C LYS A 251 14.12 -34.42 21.21
N ASN A 252 15.03 -33.45 21.07
CA ASN A 252 16.37 -33.65 20.50
C ASN A 252 17.42 -32.98 21.45
N PRO A 253 17.72 -33.62 22.58
CA PRO A 253 18.58 -33.03 23.62
C PRO A 253 20.09 -33.04 23.28
N GLU A 254 20.52 -33.58 22.11
CA GLU A 254 21.92 -33.62 21.66
C GLU A 254 22.21 -32.63 20.52
#